data_dfee90b56da02895e823fa4e3e971bbc
#
_entry.id   dfee90b56da02895e823fa4e3e971bbc
#
_cell.length_a   1.000
_cell.length_b   1.000
_cell.length_c   1.000
_cell.angle_alpha   90.00
_cell.angle_beta   90.00
_cell.angle_gamma   90.00
#
_symmetry.space_group_name_H-M   'P 1'
#
loop_
_entity.id
_entity.type
_entity.pdbx_description
1 polymer ?
#
loop_
_entity_poly.entity_id
_entity_poly.type
_entity_poly.pdbx_seq_one_letter_code
_entity_poly.pdbx_strand_id
1 'polypeptide(L)'
;MRRLLLTLSALFAALFLLAQDGRYDALSAKLEEYFSALAGEPLDVQNAECDFLIESCKDSLVRQFVALKIYDHYLQSRIMGDDGVAVHVADTWFIPGRVAMRSDMDLLNAKVFAEFNRQALLGAVAPALSMKDPSGADVAVPERGGYTLLYFYDTSCSTCRIESARLAAFLKETDFPLKAVAVYTGSDAAAWDRYRTASLDVPGMVHLWDPEVDSDFQRKYGVLQTPRMFLVGPDGTVVGRGLDTPALSILTGSLSGKEEYVYGAPEGMTLYDKVFAGYGDALESADILEVAAYMAERTYGEGDVESYKHMEGDLLYWLSSRRGEVYREGTLPFIDRYILGATDVWTTPADTSRVVSMASMMKELLERTPVGSRVPALKVHGELLRKPCLLRKASRTGTFSLRKADYLVFYTQGCSRCQDVLKAARALADGRSRVLLVDMDALLADHPDEARLLLDTFDLSALPFVLQEGRRGVVLHRYLEL
;
A
#
# COMPACT_ATOMS: atom_id res chain seq x y z
N MET A 1 0.08 -28.81 10.02
CA MET A 1 0.07 -29.31 8.65
C MET A 1 -0.88 -30.50 8.41
N ARG A 2 -0.65 -31.71 8.89
CA ARG A 2 -1.53 -32.87 8.58
C ARG A 2 -3.02 -32.74 8.96
N ARG A 3 -3.39 -31.95 9.97
CA ARG A 3 -4.80 -31.70 10.35
C ARG A 3 -5.50 -30.63 9.51
N LEU A 4 -4.78 -29.65 8.95
CA LEU A 4 -5.33 -28.68 7.97
C LEU A 4 -5.63 -29.38 6.63
N LEU A 5 -4.75 -30.24 6.16
CA LEU A 5 -4.92 -31.03 4.93
C LEU A 5 -6.14 -31.97 4.98
N LEU A 6 -6.43 -32.58 6.13
CA LEU A 6 -7.57 -33.51 6.29
C LEU A 6 -8.93 -32.79 6.41
N THR A 7 -8.96 -31.55 6.92
CA THR A 7 -10.21 -30.75 6.98
C THR A 7 -10.55 -30.11 5.64
N LEU A 8 -9.54 -29.75 4.83
CA LEU A 8 -9.79 -29.19 3.50
C LEU A 8 -10.23 -30.22 2.47
N SER A 9 -9.70 -31.44 2.48
CA SER A 9 -10.12 -32.50 1.57
C SER A 9 -11.61 -32.91 1.77
N ALA A 10 -12.12 -32.83 2.99
CA ALA A 10 -13.53 -33.06 3.29
C ALA A 10 -14.43 -31.88 2.85
N LEU A 11 -13.92 -30.65 2.87
CA LEU A 11 -14.67 -29.45 2.44
C LEU A 11 -14.79 -29.39 0.91
N PHE A 12 -13.78 -29.79 0.16
CA PHE A 12 -13.82 -29.85 -1.31
C PHE A 12 -14.85 -30.86 -1.83
N ALA A 13 -15.06 -31.96 -1.15
CA ALA A 13 -16.08 -32.96 -1.51
C ALA A 13 -17.52 -32.46 -1.30
N ALA A 14 -17.77 -31.57 -0.38
CA ALA A 14 -19.09 -31.01 -0.07
C ALA A 14 -19.54 -29.90 -1.03
N LEU A 15 -18.61 -29.22 -1.71
CA LEU A 15 -18.89 -28.11 -2.63
C LEU A 15 -19.45 -28.53 -3.99
N PHE A 16 -19.53 -29.82 -4.30
CA PHE A 16 -19.99 -30.34 -5.59
C PHE A 16 -21.50 -30.28 -5.83
N LEU A 17 -22.31 -29.79 -4.90
CA LEU A 17 -23.79 -29.92 -4.95
C LEU A 17 -24.58 -28.61 -5.01
N LEU A 18 -23.97 -27.44 -5.18
CA LEU A 18 -24.69 -26.14 -5.19
C LEU A 18 -24.73 -25.48 -6.59
N ALA A 19 -25.84 -24.83 -6.90
CA ALA A 19 -26.21 -24.27 -8.21
C ALA A 19 -25.22 -23.27 -8.84
N GLN A 20 -25.25 -23.12 -10.19
CA GLN A 20 -24.18 -22.60 -11.04
C GLN A 20 -23.70 -21.16 -10.76
N ASP A 21 -24.49 -20.23 -10.31
CA ASP A 21 -24.05 -18.83 -10.12
C ASP A 21 -23.44 -18.54 -8.73
N GLY A 22 -23.88 -19.19 -7.66
CA GLY A 22 -23.30 -19.03 -6.31
C GLY A 22 -22.07 -19.90 -6.02
N ARG A 23 -21.73 -20.83 -6.91
CA ARG A 23 -20.60 -21.78 -6.71
C ARG A 23 -19.25 -21.07 -6.81
N TYR A 24 -19.07 -20.20 -7.78
CA TYR A 24 -17.79 -19.51 -8.01
C TYR A 24 -17.53 -18.44 -6.96
N ASP A 25 -18.57 -17.79 -6.43
CA ASP A 25 -18.40 -16.79 -5.37
C ASP A 25 -17.93 -17.44 -4.07
N ALA A 26 -18.58 -18.55 -3.66
CA ALA A 26 -18.16 -19.30 -2.48
C ALA A 26 -16.77 -19.91 -2.62
N LEU A 27 -16.41 -20.41 -3.82
CA LEU A 27 -15.09 -20.94 -4.11
C LEU A 27 -14.03 -19.81 -4.09
N SER A 28 -14.34 -18.66 -4.67
CA SER A 28 -13.45 -17.49 -4.66
C SER A 28 -13.15 -17.03 -3.23
N ALA A 29 -14.18 -16.93 -2.37
CA ALA A 29 -13.99 -16.56 -0.97
C ALA A 29 -13.08 -17.55 -0.21
N LYS A 30 -13.25 -18.86 -0.47
CA LYS A 30 -12.41 -19.89 0.15
C LYS A 30 -10.97 -19.89 -0.37
N LEU A 31 -10.76 -19.55 -1.64
CA LEU A 31 -9.41 -19.39 -2.19
C LEU A 31 -8.70 -18.18 -1.57
N GLU A 32 -9.39 -17.04 -1.36
CA GLU A 32 -8.80 -15.88 -0.69
C GLU A 32 -8.42 -16.18 0.77
N GLU A 33 -9.27 -16.93 1.51
CA GLU A 33 -8.95 -17.40 2.86
C GLU A 33 -7.70 -18.30 2.83
N TYR A 34 -7.58 -19.16 1.82
CA TYR A 34 -6.45 -20.06 1.65
C TYR A 34 -5.15 -19.30 1.31
N PHE A 35 -5.22 -18.33 0.39
CA PHE A 35 -4.07 -17.49 0.04
C PHE A 35 -3.57 -16.69 1.24
N SER A 36 -4.50 -16.17 2.05
CA SER A 36 -4.13 -15.49 3.30
C SER A 36 -3.39 -16.39 4.29
N ALA A 37 -3.70 -17.69 4.30
CA ALA A 37 -3.02 -18.67 5.14
C ALA A 37 -1.66 -19.11 4.58
N LEU A 38 -1.44 -18.95 3.27
CA LEU A 38 -0.16 -19.23 2.60
C LEU A 38 0.78 -18.03 2.59
N ALA A 39 0.28 -16.84 2.91
CA ALA A 39 1.09 -15.64 2.88
C ALA A 39 2.31 -15.75 3.80
N GLY A 40 3.51 -15.52 3.25
CA GLY A 40 4.78 -15.64 3.98
C GLY A 40 5.38 -17.04 4.05
N GLU A 41 4.69 -18.08 3.55
CA GLU A 41 5.32 -19.39 3.40
C GLU A 41 6.39 -19.37 2.29
N PRO A 42 7.41 -20.26 2.34
CA PRO A 42 8.41 -20.37 1.29
C PRO A 42 7.81 -20.59 -0.10
N LEU A 43 8.46 -20.07 -1.13
CA LEU A 43 7.97 -20.12 -2.51
C LEU A 43 7.68 -21.54 -3.02
N ASP A 44 8.52 -22.51 -2.67
CA ASP A 44 8.35 -23.91 -3.02
C ASP A 44 7.11 -24.52 -2.36
N VAL A 45 6.80 -24.14 -1.12
CA VAL A 45 5.58 -24.56 -0.42
C VAL A 45 4.36 -23.95 -1.09
N GLN A 46 4.38 -22.63 -1.38
CA GLN A 46 3.28 -21.97 -2.08
C GLN A 46 3.03 -22.58 -3.46
N ASN A 47 4.08 -22.83 -4.23
CA ASN A 47 3.98 -23.47 -5.55
C ASN A 47 3.35 -24.88 -5.45
N ALA A 48 3.80 -25.70 -4.50
CA ALA A 48 3.27 -27.05 -4.31
C ALA A 48 1.78 -27.05 -3.92
N GLU A 49 1.37 -26.11 -3.06
CA GLU A 49 -0.03 -25.96 -2.65
C GLU A 49 -0.91 -25.43 -3.79
N CYS A 50 -0.41 -24.52 -4.62
CA CYS A 50 -1.12 -24.06 -5.82
C CYS A 50 -1.29 -25.18 -6.84
N ASP A 51 -0.27 -25.98 -7.08
CA ASP A 51 -0.36 -27.15 -7.95
C ASP A 51 -1.38 -28.16 -7.41
N PHE A 52 -1.34 -28.44 -6.10
CA PHE A 52 -2.32 -29.33 -5.47
C PHE A 52 -3.77 -28.86 -5.64
N LEU A 53 -4.02 -27.53 -5.46
CA LEU A 53 -5.36 -26.96 -5.65
C LEU A 53 -5.84 -27.16 -7.10
N ILE A 54 -4.99 -26.88 -8.09
CA ILE A 54 -5.33 -27.00 -9.51
C ILE A 54 -5.55 -28.46 -9.90
N GLU A 55 -4.69 -29.37 -9.45
CA GLU A 55 -4.77 -30.81 -9.75
C GLU A 55 -6.00 -31.48 -9.11
N SER A 56 -6.39 -31.02 -7.92
CA SER A 56 -7.55 -31.56 -7.21
C SER A 56 -8.87 -31.28 -7.92
N CYS A 57 -8.92 -30.33 -8.87
CA CYS A 57 -10.11 -29.99 -9.63
C CYS A 57 -10.38 -31.06 -10.73
N LYS A 58 -11.46 -31.84 -10.58
CA LYS A 58 -11.85 -32.85 -11.57
C LYS A 58 -12.51 -32.24 -12.81
N ASP A 59 -13.33 -31.19 -12.61
CA ASP A 59 -13.99 -30.47 -13.69
C ASP A 59 -13.04 -29.47 -14.34
N SER A 60 -12.99 -29.42 -15.68
CA SER A 60 -12.05 -28.59 -16.42
C SER A 60 -12.32 -27.09 -16.29
N LEU A 61 -13.60 -26.69 -16.17
CA LEU A 61 -13.97 -25.26 -16.00
C LEU A 61 -13.63 -24.80 -14.59
N VAL A 62 -13.85 -25.64 -13.57
CA VAL A 62 -13.46 -25.35 -12.19
C VAL A 62 -11.94 -25.27 -12.09
N ARG A 63 -11.21 -26.19 -12.73
CA ARG A 63 -9.75 -26.16 -12.80
C ARG A 63 -9.24 -24.86 -13.42
N GLN A 64 -9.82 -24.46 -14.54
CA GLN A 64 -9.49 -23.20 -15.20
C GLN A 64 -9.77 -22.00 -14.27
N PHE A 65 -10.93 -21.96 -13.64
CA PHE A 65 -11.27 -20.90 -12.69
C PHE A 65 -10.25 -20.79 -11.55
N VAL A 66 -9.91 -21.93 -10.91
CA VAL A 66 -8.94 -21.97 -9.80
C VAL A 66 -7.55 -21.52 -10.25
N ALA A 67 -7.05 -22.03 -11.38
CA ALA A 67 -5.75 -21.63 -11.91
C ALA A 67 -5.69 -20.13 -12.25
N LEU A 68 -6.74 -19.57 -12.87
CA LEU A 68 -6.82 -18.15 -13.17
C LEU A 68 -6.90 -17.30 -11.90
N LYS A 69 -7.66 -17.75 -10.89
CA LYS A 69 -7.78 -17.05 -9.62
C LYS A 69 -6.46 -17.02 -8.84
N ILE A 70 -5.72 -18.12 -8.82
CA ILE A 70 -4.37 -18.19 -8.25
C ILE A 70 -3.44 -17.23 -8.99
N TYR A 71 -3.39 -17.33 -10.31
CA TYR A 71 -2.52 -16.50 -11.13
C TYR A 71 -2.79 -15.00 -10.91
N ASP A 72 -4.06 -14.57 -10.92
CA ASP A 72 -4.43 -13.17 -10.71
C ASP A 72 -4.06 -12.67 -9.30
N HIS A 73 -4.28 -13.50 -8.28
CA HIS A 73 -3.94 -13.16 -6.90
C HIS A 73 -2.45 -12.85 -6.78
N TYR A 74 -1.60 -13.78 -7.23
CA TYR A 74 -0.14 -13.65 -7.11
C TYR A 74 0.45 -12.61 -8.09
N LEU A 75 -0.16 -12.42 -9.26
CA LEU A 75 0.24 -11.38 -10.20
C LEU A 75 -0.01 -9.96 -9.65
N GLN A 76 -1.05 -9.79 -8.83
CA GLN A 76 -1.44 -8.51 -8.26
C GLN A 76 -0.89 -8.30 -6.84
N SER A 77 -0.26 -9.30 -6.25
CA SER A 77 0.30 -9.23 -4.92
C SER A 77 1.39 -8.15 -4.83
N ARG A 78 1.45 -7.51 -3.66
CA ARG A 78 2.51 -6.56 -3.30
C ARG A 78 3.55 -7.17 -2.36
N ILE A 79 3.38 -8.44 -2.01
CA ILE A 79 4.34 -9.17 -1.18
C ILE A 79 5.53 -9.55 -2.05
N MET A 80 6.72 -9.24 -1.56
CA MET A 80 7.96 -9.54 -2.28
C MET A 80 8.15 -11.07 -2.41
N GLY A 81 8.29 -11.53 -3.65
CA GLY A 81 8.48 -12.95 -3.97
C GLY A 81 7.23 -13.67 -4.47
N ASP A 82 6.03 -13.15 -4.20
CA ASP A 82 4.76 -13.74 -4.64
C ASP A 82 4.64 -13.84 -6.16
N ASP A 83 5.27 -12.95 -6.90
CA ASP A 83 5.35 -13.01 -8.36
C ASP A 83 6.04 -14.29 -8.87
N GLY A 84 6.83 -14.94 -8.03
CA GLY A 84 7.40 -16.27 -8.31
C GLY A 84 6.33 -17.35 -8.47
N VAL A 85 5.24 -17.30 -7.69
CA VAL A 85 4.10 -18.20 -7.83
C VAL A 85 3.36 -17.94 -9.15
N ALA A 86 3.16 -16.67 -9.51
CA ALA A 86 2.54 -16.34 -10.80
C ALA A 86 3.37 -16.85 -11.99
N VAL A 87 4.70 -16.74 -11.93
CA VAL A 87 5.61 -17.33 -12.93
C VAL A 87 5.48 -18.83 -12.96
N HIS A 88 5.48 -19.51 -11.80
CA HIS A 88 5.32 -20.95 -11.69
C HIS A 88 4.01 -21.44 -12.33
N VAL A 89 2.89 -20.80 -12.01
CA VAL A 89 1.57 -21.15 -12.56
C VAL A 89 1.52 -20.92 -14.07
N ALA A 90 2.12 -19.82 -14.56
CA ALA A 90 2.23 -19.59 -16.00
C ALA A 90 3.04 -20.69 -16.70
N ASP A 91 4.22 -21.02 -16.18
CA ASP A 91 5.14 -22.00 -16.77
C ASP A 91 4.62 -23.44 -16.68
N THR A 92 3.92 -23.79 -15.59
CA THR A 92 3.45 -25.16 -15.34
C THR A 92 2.10 -25.43 -16.00
N TRP A 93 1.20 -24.46 -16.01
CA TRP A 93 -0.21 -24.72 -16.36
C TRP A 93 -0.66 -24.05 -17.65
N PHE A 94 -0.36 -22.76 -17.86
CA PHE A 94 -0.89 -22.00 -18.99
C PHE A 94 -0.03 -22.14 -20.25
N ILE A 95 1.27 -21.95 -20.14
CA ILE A 95 2.18 -21.96 -21.31
C ILE A 95 2.23 -23.33 -21.99
N PRO A 96 2.25 -24.46 -21.25
CA PRO A 96 2.16 -25.78 -21.84
C PRO A 96 0.76 -26.17 -22.34
N GLY A 97 -0.26 -25.34 -22.06
CA GLY A 97 -1.64 -25.60 -22.45
C GLY A 97 -2.36 -26.66 -21.62
N ARG A 98 -1.88 -26.94 -20.39
CA ARG A 98 -2.58 -27.87 -19.45
C ARG A 98 -3.89 -27.28 -18.96
N VAL A 99 -3.93 -25.96 -18.84
CA VAL A 99 -5.12 -25.15 -18.53
C VAL A 99 -5.18 -24.00 -19.54
N ALA A 100 -6.37 -23.72 -20.07
CA ALA A 100 -6.56 -22.63 -21.02
C ALA A 100 -6.57 -21.27 -20.30
N MET A 101 -5.89 -20.27 -20.88
CA MET A 101 -6.06 -18.88 -20.50
C MET A 101 -7.42 -18.33 -20.97
N ARG A 102 -7.80 -17.12 -20.50
CA ARG A 102 -9.03 -16.41 -20.92
C ARG A 102 -9.05 -16.09 -22.40
N SER A 103 -7.87 -15.72 -22.94
CA SER A 103 -7.67 -15.37 -24.34
C SER A 103 -6.23 -15.62 -24.77
N ASP A 104 -5.99 -15.62 -26.10
CA ASP A 104 -4.63 -15.69 -26.67
C ASP A 104 -3.77 -14.51 -26.24
N MET A 105 -4.38 -13.32 -26.06
CA MET A 105 -3.69 -12.12 -25.59
C MET A 105 -3.24 -12.29 -24.12
N ASP A 106 -4.09 -12.83 -23.27
CA ASP A 106 -3.74 -13.09 -21.87
C ASP A 106 -2.63 -14.16 -21.76
N LEU A 107 -2.66 -15.17 -22.66
CA LEU A 107 -1.59 -16.15 -22.75
C LEU A 107 -0.28 -15.51 -23.20
N LEU A 108 -0.33 -14.59 -24.16
CA LEU A 108 0.85 -13.84 -24.60
C LEU A 108 1.41 -12.99 -23.44
N ASN A 109 0.54 -12.29 -22.72
CA ASN A 109 0.93 -11.48 -21.55
C ASN A 109 1.56 -12.35 -20.45
N ALA A 110 1.00 -13.53 -20.17
CA ALA A 110 1.56 -14.47 -19.21
C ALA A 110 2.94 -14.98 -19.63
N LYS A 111 3.14 -15.27 -20.93
CA LYS A 111 4.45 -15.65 -21.49
C LYS A 111 5.49 -14.55 -21.32
N VAL A 112 5.13 -13.31 -21.67
CA VAL A 112 6.00 -12.14 -21.52
C VAL A 112 6.33 -11.92 -20.05
N PHE A 113 5.32 -11.94 -19.17
CA PHE A 113 5.53 -11.82 -17.73
C PHE A 113 6.49 -12.87 -17.19
N ALA A 114 6.27 -14.15 -17.51
CA ALA A 114 7.16 -15.23 -17.06
C ALA A 114 8.58 -15.07 -17.62
N GLU A 115 8.73 -14.73 -18.89
CA GLU A 115 10.02 -14.53 -19.55
C GLU A 115 10.85 -13.43 -18.88
N PHE A 116 10.23 -12.31 -18.53
CA PHE A 116 10.91 -11.17 -17.94
C PHE A 116 11.13 -11.28 -16.43
N ASN A 117 10.53 -12.25 -15.75
CA ASN A 117 10.66 -12.37 -14.28
C ASN A 117 11.42 -13.61 -13.82
N ARG A 118 11.36 -14.75 -14.56
CA ARG A 118 11.86 -16.06 -14.08
C ARG A 118 13.32 -16.08 -13.70
N GLN A 119 14.18 -15.24 -14.31
CA GLN A 119 15.62 -15.29 -14.10
C GLN A 119 16.08 -14.58 -12.80
N ALA A 120 15.32 -13.60 -12.30
CA ALA A 120 15.66 -12.83 -11.11
C ALA A 120 14.57 -12.92 -10.02
N LEU A 121 13.98 -14.12 -9.87
CA LEU A 121 13.06 -14.41 -8.77
C LEU A 121 13.79 -14.38 -7.42
N LEU A 122 13.05 -14.17 -6.36
CA LEU A 122 13.58 -14.26 -4.99
C LEU A 122 14.18 -15.66 -4.77
N GLY A 123 15.39 -15.74 -4.24
CA GLY A 123 16.14 -16.98 -4.05
C GLY A 123 16.83 -17.53 -5.31
N ALA A 124 16.56 -17.01 -6.50
CA ALA A 124 17.26 -17.41 -7.72
C ALA A 124 18.70 -16.86 -7.77
N VAL A 125 19.57 -17.52 -8.51
CA VAL A 125 20.91 -16.99 -8.79
C VAL A 125 20.75 -15.76 -9.70
N ALA A 126 21.27 -14.62 -9.25
CA ALA A 126 21.17 -13.36 -9.96
C ALA A 126 21.89 -13.42 -11.32
N PRO A 127 21.23 -13.03 -12.44
CA PRO A 127 21.85 -13.04 -13.75
C PRO A 127 23.05 -12.08 -13.83
N ALA A 128 24.14 -12.54 -14.42
CA ALA A 128 25.31 -11.69 -14.64
C ALA A 128 25.05 -10.66 -15.74
N LEU A 129 25.47 -9.43 -15.49
CA LEU A 129 25.48 -8.33 -16.45
C LEU A 129 26.93 -7.88 -16.67
N SER A 130 27.26 -7.49 -17.89
CA SER A 130 28.50 -6.77 -18.21
C SER A 130 28.12 -5.44 -18.86
N MET A 131 28.56 -4.32 -18.28
CA MET A 131 28.18 -2.98 -18.70
C MET A 131 29.39 -2.05 -18.61
N LYS A 132 29.30 -0.88 -19.27
CA LYS A 132 30.37 0.12 -19.26
C LYS A 132 30.29 0.99 -18.00
N ASP A 133 31.47 1.24 -17.40
CA ASP A 133 31.64 2.28 -16.39
C ASP A 133 31.86 3.65 -17.07
N PRO A 134 31.98 4.77 -16.31
CA PRO A 134 32.22 6.09 -16.89
C PRO A 134 33.54 6.23 -17.65
N SER A 135 34.49 5.34 -17.46
CA SER A 135 35.77 5.29 -18.22
C SER A 135 35.61 4.50 -19.53
N GLY A 136 34.51 3.81 -19.75
CA GLY A 136 34.25 2.90 -20.87
C GLY A 136 34.78 1.48 -20.62
N ALA A 137 35.25 1.15 -19.44
CA ALA A 137 35.68 -0.19 -19.10
C ALA A 137 34.48 -1.10 -18.83
N ASP A 138 34.62 -2.39 -19.19
CA ASP A 138 33.61 -3.41 -18.91
C ASP A 138 33.65 -3.81 -17.44
N VAL A 139 32.50 -3.74 -16.77
CA VAL A 139 32.32 -4.14 -15.37
C VAL A 139 31.23 -5.20 -15.29
N ALA A 140 31.59 -6.34 -14.69
CA ALA A 140 30.67 -7.45 -14.45
C ALA A 140 29.98 -7.29 -13.08
N VAL A 141 28.66 -7.44 -13.04
CA VAL A 141 27.84 -7.38 -11.81
C VAL A 141 26.73 -8.43 -11.84
N PRO A 142 26.21 -8.90 -10.68
CA PRO A 142 26.71 -8.64 -9.33
C PRO A 142 28.02 -9.36 -9.02
N GLU A 143 28.75 -8.86 -8.03
CA GLU A 143 29.93 -9.54 -7.49
C GLU A 143 29.52 -10.56 -6.42
N ARG A 144 30.30 -11.63 -6.28
CA ARG A 144 30.11 -12.62 -5.21
C ARG A 144 30.93 -12.28 -3.98
N GLY A 145 30.51 -12.75 -2.82
CA GLY A 145 31.24 -12.59 -1.55
C GLY A 145 30.83 -11.36 -0.73
N GLY A 146 29.89 -10.56 -1.26
CA GLY A 146 29.31 -9.40 -0.56
C GLY A 146 27.90 -9.11 -1.06
N TYR A 147 27.17 -8.28 -0.34
CA TYR A 147 25.89 -7.81 -0.82
C TYR A 147 26.06 -6.79 -1.95
N THR A 148 25.28 -6.95 -3.03
CA THR A 148 25.26 -6.03 -4.17
C THR A 148 23.85 -5.49 -4.37
N LEU A 149 23.68 -4.17 -4.28
CA LEU A 149 22.45 -3.49 -4.67
C LEU A 149 22.55 -3.09 -6.14
N LEU A 150 21.62 -3.53 -6.96
CA LEU A 150 21.42 -3.09 -8.34
C LEU A 150 20.26 -2.12 -8.40
N TYR A 151 20.53 -0.87 -8.78
CA TYR A 151 19.53 0.20 -8.92
C TYR A 151 19.42 0.63 -10.39
N PHE A 152 18.35 0.23 -11.06
CA PHE A 152 18.05 0.61 -12.44
C PHE A 152 17.22 1.89 -12.46
N TYR A 153 17.69 2.91 -13.18
CA TYR A 153 17.06 4.22 -13.23
C TYR A 153 17.17 4.88 -14.59
N ASP A 154 16.28 5.85 -14.84
CA ASP A 154 16.33 6.76 -16.00
C ASP A 154 16.32 8.21 -15.54
N THR A 155 17.10 9.06 -16.21
CA THR A 155 17.25 10.49 -15.87
C THR A 155 16.01 11.32 -16.18
N SER A 156 15.14 10.86 -17.09
CA SER A 156 13.87 11.48 -17.44
C SER A 156 12.71 11.10 -16.51
N CYS A 157 12.89 10.04 -15.72
CA CYS A 157 11.87 9.50 -14.83
C CYS A 157 11.76 10.34 -13.54
N SER A 158 10.60 10.92 -13.28
CA SER A 158 10.36 11.74 -12.08
C SER A 158 10.43 10.93 -10.79
N THR A 159 9.90 9.70 -10.78
CA THR A 159 9.97 8.78 -9.64
C THR A 159 11.43 8.40 -9.34
N CYS A 160 12.24 8.19 -10.37
CA CYS A 160 13.66 7.90 -10.21
C CYS A 160 14.41 9.04 -9.51
N ARG A 161 14.04 10.30 -9.79
CA ARG A 161 14.67 11.46 -9.11
C ARG A 161 14.41 11.46 -7.61
N ILE A 162 13.19 11.16 -7.20
CA ILE A 162 12.82 11.07 -5.79
C ILE A 162 13.55 9.88 -5.15
N GLU A 163 13.52 8.73 -5.79
CA GLU A 163 14.12 7.51 -5.27
C GLU A 163 15.64 7.59 -5.20
N SER A 164 16.30 8.22 -6.18
CA SER A 164 17.75 8.47 -6.15
C SER A 164 18.17 9.33 -4.96
N ALA A 165 17.39 10.37 -4.63
CA ALA A 165 17.68 11.22 -3.48
C ALA A 165 17.54 10.44 -2.15
N ARG A 166 16.50 9.62 -2.02
CA ARG A 166 16.29 8.76 -0.84
C ARG A 166 17.40 7.73 -0.71
N LEU A 167 17.72 7.04 -1.82
CA LEU A 167 18.77 6.03 -1.86
C LEU A 167 20.13 6.63 -1.51
N ALA A 168 20.47 7.80 -2.06
CA ALA A 168 21.73 8.48 -1.77
C ALA A 168 21.83 8.88 -0.28
N ALA A 169 20.73 9.30 0.35
CA ALA A 169 20.68 9.57 1.78
C ALA A 169 20.89 8.28 2.59
N PHE A 170 20.14 7.24 2.29
CA PHE A 170 20.27 5.93 2.95
C PHE A 170 21.69 5.37 2.87
N LEU A 171 22.32 5.39 1.67
CA LEU A 171 23.66 4.85 1.47
C LEU A 171 24.78 5.64 2.18
N LYS A 172 24.53 6.89 2.53
CA LYS A 172 25.47 7.70 3.33
C LYS A 172 25.37 7.43 4.83
N GLU A 173 24.24 6.90 5.27
CA GLU A 173 23.94 6.69 6.69
C GLU A 173 24.03 5.22 7.10
N THR A 174 23.86 4.27 6.16
CA THR A 174 23.84 2.84 6.47
C THR A 174 25.22 2.29 6.78
N ASP A 175 25.31 1.50 7.85
CA ASP A 175 26.47 0.67 8.19
C ASP A 175 26.42 -0.72 7.52
N PHE A 176 25.36 -1.04 6.78
CA PHE A 176 25.22 -2.34 6.14
C PHE A 176 26.23 -2.50 5.02
N PRO A 177 27.02 -3.60 5.03
CA PRO A 177 28.12 -3.78 4.08
C PRO A 177 27.57 -4.18 2.71
N LEU A 178 27.13 -3.22 1.89
CA LEU A 178 26.69 -3.44 0.54
C LEU A 178 27.48 -2.64 -0.48
N LYS A 179 27.65 -3.19 -1.67
CA LYS A 179 28.16 -2.49 -2.86
C LYS A 179 26.95 -1.97 -3.65
N ALA A 180 26.84 -0.65 -3.78
CA ALA A 180 25.77 -0.04 -4.58
C ALA A 180 26.22 0.11 -6.04
N VAL A 181 25.38 -0.35 -6.96
CA VAL A 181 25.56 -0.27 -8.42
C VAL A 181 24.37 0.42 -9.02
N ALA A 182 24.56 1.60 -9.56
CA ALA A 182 23.54 2.38 -10.25
C ALA A 182 23.63 2.16 -11.76
N VAL A 183 22.59 1.58 -12.35
CA VAL A 183 22.51 1.23 -13.77
C VAL A 183 21.60 2.21 -14.48
N TYR A 184 22.18 3.02 -15.37
CA TYR A 184 21.43 3.91 -16.24
C TYR A 184 20.79 3.14 -17.40
N THR A 185 19.49 3.28 -17.59
CA THR A 185 18.74 2.54 -18.62
C THR A 185 18.44 3.35 -19.87
N GLY A 186 18.76 4.65 -19.87
CA GLY A 186 18.53 5.53 -21.00
C GLY A 186 19.70 5.56 -21.99
N SER A 187 19.60 6.40 -23.04
CA SER A 187 20.55 6.49 -24.16
C SER A 187 21.37 7.79 -24.21
N ASP A 188 21.12 8.76 -23.31
CA ASP A 188 21.80 10.06 -23.30
C ASP A 188 23.00 10.06 -22.34
N ALA A 189 24.22 9.92 -22.89
CA ALA A 189 25.47 9.94 -22.14
C ALA A 189 25.68 11.24 -21.34
N ALA A 190 25.30 12.39 -21.92
CA ALA A 190 25.50 13.69 -21.26
C ALA A 190 24.49 13.89 -20.11
N ALA A 191 23.26 13.40 -20.25
CA ALA A 191 22.29 13.38 -19.16
C ALA A 191 22.74 12.43 -18.05
N TRP A 192 23.25 11.25 -18.40
CA TRP A 192 23.83 10.30 -17.46
C TRP A 192 24.96 10.91 -16.63
N ASP A 193 25.93 11.55 -17.29
CA ASP A 193 27.09 12.15 -16.63
C ASP A 193 26.67 13.23 -15.62
N ARG A 194 25.77 14.13 -16.04
CA ARG A 194 25.22 15.16 -15.14
C ARG A 194 24.47 14.57 -13.95
N TYR A 195 23.66 13.53 -14.19
CA TYR A 195 22.82 12.95 -13.16
C TYR A 195 23.63 12.19 -12.11
N ARG A 196 24.59 11.34 -12.52
CA ARG A 196 25.43 10.57 -11.60
C ARG A 196 26.26 11.47 -10.68
N THR A 197 26.74 12.60 -11.19
CA THR A 197 27.57 13.54 -10.42
C THR A 197 26.75 14.49 -9.54
N ALA A 198 25.49 14.76 -9.87
CA ALA A 198 24.65 15.70 -9.12
C ALA A 198 23.67 15.02 -8.16
N SER A 199 23.12 13.86 -8.53
CA SER A 199 22.01 13.21 -7.81
C SER A 199 22.39 11.89 -7.15
N LEU A 200 23.43 11.21 -7.65
CA LEU A 200 23.90 9.91 -7.15
C LEU A 200 25.40 9.96 -6.78
N ASP A 201 25.88 11.12 -6.36
CA ASP A 201 27.26 11.27 -5.83
C ASP A 201 27.34 10.67 -4.42
N VAL A 202 27.53 9.35 -4.39
CA VAL A 202 27.68 8.56 -3.17
C VAL A 202 29.05 7.87 -3.19
N PRO A 203 29.87 8.03 -2.15
CA PRO A 203 31.18 7.40 -2.10
C PRO A 203 31.09 5.87 -2.28
N GLY A 204 31.90 5.34 -3.21
CA GLY A 204 31.93 3.90 -3.48
C GLY A 204 30.81 3.35 -4.36
N MET A 205 29.84 4.15 -4.78
CA MET A 205 28.81 3.74 -5.73
C MET A 205 29.43 3.52 -7.12
N VAL A 206 29.14 2.38 -7.71
CA VAL A 206 29.53 2.06 -9.10
C VAL A 206 28.42 2.53 -10.04
N HIS A 207 28.79 3.28 -11.07
CA HIS A 207 27.85 3.73 -12.11
C HIS A 207 28.07 2.95 -13.39
N LEU A 208 27.04 2.35 -13.91
CA LEU A 208 27.09 1.54 -15.12
C LEU A 208 26.05 2.00 -16.14
N TRP A 209 26.37 1.76 -17.40
CA TRP A 209 25.54 2.04 -18.55
C TRP A 209 25.73 0.97 -19.61
N ASP A 210 24.66 0.64 -20.32
CA ASP A 210 24.66 -0.30 -21.44
C ASP A 210 24.31 0.42 -22.74
N PRO A 211 25.27 1.16 -23.35
CA PRO A 211 24.99 1.99 -24.54
C PRO A 211 24.66 1.16 -25.77
N GLU A 212 25.14 -0.07 -25.86
CA GLU A 212 24.90 -0.99 -26.98
C GLU A 212 23.65 -1.86 -26.79
N VAL A 213 23.08 -1.82 -25.56
CA VAL A 213 21.91 -2.64 -25.15
C VAL A 213 22.15 -4.14 -25.37
N ASP A 214 23.35 -4.62 -25.09
CA ASP A 214 23.76 -6.02 -25.29
C ASP A 214 23.80 -6.85 -24.01
N SER A 215 23.68 -6.24 -22.84
CA SER A 215 23.65 -6.94 -21.54
C SER A 215 22.34 -7.71 -21.31
N ASP A 216 21.25 -7.37 -22.03
CA ASP A 216 19.90 -7.93 -21.91
C ASP A 216 19.31 -7.77 -20.48
N PHE A 217 19.67 -6.68 -19.79
CA PHE A 217 19.22 -6.43 -18.41
C PHE A 217 17.71 -6.34 -18.31
N GLN A 218 17.03 -5.84 -19.34
CA GLN A 218 15.57 -5.73 -19.38
C GLN A 218 14.92 -7.10 -19.19
N ARG A 219 15.38 -8.12 -19.90
CA ARG A 219 14.81 -9.47 -19.79
C ARG A 219 15.34 -10.23 -18.57
N LYS A 220 16.62 -10.08 -18.27
CA LYS A 220 17.26 -10.78 -17.14
C LYS A 220 16.69 -10.38 -15.79
N TYR A 221 16.39 -9.09 -15.59
CA TYR A 221 15.89 -8.52 -14.34
C TYR A 221 14.44 -8.00 -14.42
N GLY A 222 13.76 -8.15 -15.55
CA GLY A 222 12.40 -7.65 -15.73
C GLY A 222 12.29 -6.13 -15.65
N VAL A 223 13.31 -5.41 -16.10
CA VAL A 223 13.34 -3.94 -16.03
C VAL A 223 12.56 -3.35 -17.21
N LEU A 224 11.24 -3.40 -17.11
CA LEU A 224 10.33 -2.77 -18.08
C LEU A 224 9.94 -1.34 -17.66
N GLN A 225 10.14 -1.01 -16.40
CA GLN A 225 9.88 0.31 -15.81
C GLN A 225 10.96 0.64 -14.81
N THR A 226 11.24 1.93 -14.64
CA THR A 226 12.19 2.45 -13.64
C THR A 226 11.45 3.36 -12.65
N PRO A 227 11.90 3.44 -11.39
CA PRO A 227 13.06 2.75 -10.81
C PRO A 227 12.79 1.27 -10.52
N ARG A 228 13.87 0.47 -10.49
CA ARG A 228 13.85 -0.93 -10.04
C ARG A 228 15.09 -1.19 -9.19
N MET A 229 14.90 -1.87 -8.05
CA MET A 229 16.02 -2.28 -7.20
C MET A 229 16.00 -3.77 -6.91
N PHE A 230 17.21 -4.35 -6.88
CA PHE A 230 17.46 -5.73 -6.47
C PHE A 230 18.60 -5.75 -5.46
N LEU A 231 18.45 -6.53 -4.41
CA LEU A 231 19.54 -6.86 -3.50
C LEU A 231 19.98 -8.29 -3.75
N VAL A 232 21.26 -8.47 -4.03
CA VAL A 232 21.88 -9.77 -4.26
C VAL A 232 22.77 -10.09 -3.06
N GLY A 233 22.62 -11.31 -2.52
CA GLY A 233 23.38 -11.80 -1.38
C GLY A 233 24.81 -12.23 -1.72
N PRO A 234 25.64 -12.51 -0.71
CA PRO A 234 27.04 -12.91 -0.88
C PRO A 234 27.23 -14.21 -1.68
N ASP A 235 26.24 -15.10 -1.66
CA ASP A 235 26.20 -16.34 -2.43
C ASP A 235 25.81 -16.14 -3.90
N GLY A 236 25.42 -14.91 -4.25
CA GLY A 236 24.95 -14.52 -5.58
C GLY A 236 23.46 -14.76 -5.81
N THR A 237 22.67 -15.05 -4.78
CA THR A 237 21.21 -15.19 -4.91
C THR A 237 20.49 -13.83 -4.74
N VAL A 238 19.34 -13.68 -5.36
CA VAL A 238 18.46 -12.51 -5.19
C VAL A 238 17.77 -12.62 -3.83
N VAL A 239 18.13 -11.76 -2.89
CA VAL A 239 17.55 -11.70 -1.54
C VAL A 239 16.50 -10.59 -1.41
N GLY A 240 16.42 -9.68 -2.38
CA GLY A 240 15.41 -8.65 -2.45
C GLY A 240 15.16 -8.21 -3.90
N ARG A 241 13.89 -8.01 -4.27
CA ARG A 241 13.49 -7.57 -5.62
C ARG A 241 12.32 -6.60 -5.58
N GLY A 242 12.28 -5.68 -6.56
CA GLY A 242 11.23 -4.67 -6.62
C GLY A 242 11.24 -3.74 -5.40
N LEU A 243 12.41 -3.56 -4.80
CA LEU A 243 12.58 -2.73 -3.60
C LEU A 243 12.44 -1.23 -3.94
N ASP A 244 12.02 -0.48 -2.96
CA ASP A 244 12.29 0.95 -2.80
C ASP A 244 13.23 1.16 -1.61
N THR A 245 13.65 2.40 -1.34
CA THR A 245 14.58 2.68 -0.25
C THR A 245 14.04 2.30 1.14
N PRO A 246 12.75 2.53 1.48
CA PRO A 246 12.17 2.04 2.72
C PRO A 246 12.24 0.51 2.86
N ALA A 247 11.84 -0.24 1.84
CA ALA A 247 11.91 -1.70 1.84
C ALA A 247 13.36 -2.22 1.92
N LEU A 248 14.30 -1.54 1.23
CA LEU A 248 15.74 -1.83 1.33
C LEU A 248 16.25 -1.64 2.77
N SER A 249 15.86 -0.56 3.44
CA SER A 249 16.24 -0.29 4.82
C SER A 249 15.77 -1.39 5.79
N ILE A 250 14.50 -1.81 5.66
CA ILE A 250 13.94 -2.90 6.46
C ILE A 250 14.71 -4.21 6.20
N LEU A 251 14.91 -4.56 4.93
CA LEU A 251 15.57 -5.79 4.55
C LEU A 251 17.03 -5.85 5.05
N THR A 252 17.79 -4.75 4.89
CA THR A 252 19.18 -4.68 5.36
C THR A 252 19.28 -4.70 6.88
N GLY A 253 18.32 -4.09 7.58
CA GLY A 253 18.16 -4.17 9.04
C GLY A 253 17.98 -5.63 9.49
N SER A 254 17.06 -6.36 8.89
CA SER A 254 16.82 -7.77 9.16
C SER A 254 18.05 -8.63 8.86
N LEU A 255 18.71 -8.43 7.73
CA LEU A 255 19.93 -9.16 7.35
C LEU A 255 21.13 -8.87 8.27
N SER A 256 21.16 -7.70 8.93
CA SER A 256 22.17 -7.35 9.93
C SER A 256 21.97 -8.01 11.28
N GLY A 257 20.84 -8.71 11.48
CA GLY A 257 20.39 -9.16 12.79
C GLY A 257 19.97 -8.01 13.71
N LYS A 258 19.89 -6.79 13.20
CA LYS A 258 19.23 -5.65 13.83
C LYS A 258 17.75 -5.79 13.45
N GLU A 259 16.96 -6.49 14.23
CA GLU A 259 15.51 -6.48 14.07
C GLU A 259 15.03 -5.05 14.31
N GLU A 260 14.85 -4.31 13.24
CA GLU A 260 14.23 -3.00 13.30
C GLU A 260 12.74 -3.20 13.46
N TYR A 261 12.19 -2.68 14.54
CA TYR A 261 10.77 -2.79 14.81
C TYR A 261 9.93 -2.21 13.68
N VAL A 262 8.93 -2.95 13.23
CA VAL A 262 8.02 -2.53 12.14
C VAL A 262 6.71 -2.07 12.76
N TYR A 263 6.54 -0.77 12.85
CA TYR A 263 5.29 -0.18 13.32
C TYR A 263 4.12 -0.55 12.41
N GLY A 264 2.97 -0.87 13.05
CA GLY A 264 1.77 -1.29 12.33
C GLY A 264 1.84 -2.72 11.78
N ALA A 265 2.76 -3.54 12.26
CA ALA A 265 2.80 -4.97 11.98
C ALA A 265 1.50 -5.67 12.45
N PRO A 266 1.13 -6.83 11.85
CA PRO A 266 -0.12 -7.52 12.17
C PRO A 266 -0.32 -7.80 13.68
N GLU A 267 0.76 -8.06 14.39
CA GLU A 267 0.75 -8.33 15.84
C GLU A 267 0.30 -7.09 16.63
N GLY A 268 0.91 -5.92 16.37
CA GLY A 268 0.55 -4.65 17.00
C GLY A 268 -0.87 -4.23 16.63
N MET A 269 -1.24 -4.35 15.35
CA MET A 269 -2.60 -4.05 14.89
C MET A 269 -3.65 -4.94 15.58
N THR A 270 -3.38 -6.24 15.72
CA THR A 270 -4.26 -7.20 16.39
C THR A 270 -4.38 -6.91 17.88
N LEU A 271 -3.32 -6.44 18.54
CA LEU A 271 -3.36 -6.02 19.93
C LEU A 271 -4.41 -4.94 20.15
N TYR A 272 -4.34 -3.86 19.38
CA TYR A 272 -5.27 -2.74 19.51
C TYR A 272 -6.68 -3.08 19.04
N ASP A 273 -6.86 -3.97 18.07
CA ASP A 273 -8.18 -4.52 17.72
C ASP A 273 -8.83 -5.19 18.92
N LYS A 274 -8.07 -5.98 19.69
CA LYS A 274 -8.57 -6.64 20.92
C LYS A 274 -8.82 -5.65 22.06
N VAL A 275 -7.92 -4.70 22.26
CA VAL A 275 -8.06 -3.66 23.30
C VAL A 275 -9.35 -2.87 23.08
N PHE A 276 -9.54 -2.33 21.88
CA PHE A 276 -10.68 -1.46 21.61
C PHE A 276 -11.99 -2.23 21.33
N ALA A 277 -11.93 -3.51 20.95
CA ALA A 277 -13.12 -4.36 20.87
C ALA A 277 -13.83 -4.52 22.23
N GLY A 278 -13.11 -4.40 23.33
CA GLY A 278 -13.69 -4.45 24.68
C GLY A 278 -14.64 -3.30 25.00
N TYR A 279 -14.51 -2.14 24.31
CA TYR A 279 -15.39 -0.98 24.51
C TYR A 279 -16.70 -1.09 23.70
N GLY A 280 -16.70 -1.80 22.58
CA GLY A 280 -17.85 -1.92 21.71
C GLY A 280 -18.42 -0.56 21.27
N ASP A 281 -19.74 -0.41 21.31
CA ASP A 281 -20.45 0.83 20.94
C ASP A 281 -20.28 1.97 21.98
N ALA A 282 -19.70 1.68 23.15
CA ALA A 282 -19.46 2.68 24.19
C ALA A 282 -18.12 3.40 24.08
N LEU A 283 -17.34 3.13 23.01
CA LEU A 283 -16.04 3.76 22.79
C LEU A 283 -16.20 5.27 22.60
N GLU A 284 -15.50 6.04 23.44
CA GLU A 284 -15.39 7.49 23.33
C GLU A 284 -13.96 7.90 22.94
N SER A 285 -13.80 9.10 22.39
CA SER A 285 -12.47 9.62 21.98
C SER A 285 -11.49 9.77 23.17
N ALA A 286 -12.01 9.92 24.39
CA ALA A 286 -11.23 9.99 25.62
C ALA A 286 -10.58 8.63 25.96
N ASP A 287 -11.22 7.51 25.63
CA ASP A 287 -10.72 6.16 25.93
C ASP A 287 -9.39 5.88 25.20
N ILE A 288 -9.20 6.49 24.01
CA ILE A 288 -7.95 6.39 23.26
C ILE A 288 -6.78 6.96 24.09
N LEU A 289 -7.02 8.10 24.76
CA LEU A 289 -6.01 8.71 25.63
C LEU A 289 -5.78 7.91 26.92
N GLU A 290 -6.82 7.26 27.44
CA GLU A 290 -6.69 6.40 28.61
C GLU A 290 -5.85 5.16 28.29
N VAL A 291 -6.06 4.54 27.13
CA VAL A 291 -5.25 3.42 26.66
C VAL A 291 -3.79 3.85 26.46
N ALA A 292 -3.55 4.97 25.77
CA ALA A 292 -2.20 5.50 25.59
C ALA A 292 -1.54 5.84 26.95
N ALA A 293 -2.26 6.48 27.88
CA ALA A 293 -1.73 6.78 29.21
C ALA A 293 -1.34 5.52 29.98
N TYR A 294 -2.17 4.49 29.92
CA TYR A 294 -1.89 3.20 30.56
C TYR A 294 -0.64 2.55 29.98
N MET A 295 -0.50 2.54 28.64
CA MET A 295 0.68 1.97 27.99
C MET A 295 1.95 2.77 28.32
N ALA A 296 1.86 4.11 28.28
CA ALA A 296 2.98 5.00 28.65
C ALA A 296 3.44 4.80 30.11
N GLU A 297 2.53 4.65 31.05
CA GLU A 297 2.87 4.42 32.47
C GLU A 297 3.59 3.07 32.64
N ARG A 298 3.13 2.02 31.95
CA ARG A 298 3.68 0.67 32.03
C ARG A 298 4.98 0.46 31.27
N THR A 299 5.37 1.41 30.44
CA THR A 299 6.58 1.35 29.62
C THR A 299 7.54 2.48 30.01
N TYR A 300 7.30 3.69 29.52
CA TYR A 300 8.14 4.85 29.81
C TYR A 300 8.24 5.16 31.31
N GLY A 301 7.12 5.04 32.06
CA GLY A 301 7.08 5.24 33.49
C GLY A 301 7.94 4.23 34.27
N GLU A 302 8.17 3.06 33.72
CA GLU A 302 9.05 2.00 34.30
C GLU A 302 10.48 2.05 33.70
N GLY A 303 10.76 3.01 32.80
CA GLY A 303 12.08 3.22 32.17
C GLY A 303 12.32 2.44 30.88
N ASP A 304 11.30 1.73 30.37
CA ASP A 304 11.37 0.97 29.13
C ASP A 304 10.93 1.82 27.92
N VAL A 305 11.88 2.61 27.40
CA VAL A 305 11.66 3.51 26.26
C VAL A 305 11.36 2.75 24.96
N GLU A 306 11.98 1.59 24.76
CA GLU A 306 11.76 0.81 23.52
C GLU A 306 10.34 0.22 23.49
N SER A 307 9.86 -0.35 24.57
CA SER A 307 8.46 -0.80 24.65
C SER A 307 7.48 0.35 24.51
N TYR A 308 7.81 1.54 25.03
CA TYR A 308 7.00 2.74 24.79
C TYR A 308 6.90 3.06 23.28
N LYS A 309 8.03 3.11 22.59
CA LYS A 309 8.05 3.35 21.15
C LYS A 309 7.19 2.33 20.40
N HIS A 310 7.33 1.06 20.71
CA HIS A 310 6.55 0.01 20.08
C HIS A 310 5.05 0.22 20.31
N MET A 311 4.62 0.41 21.56
CA MET A 311 3.21 0.57 21.89
C MET A 311 2.61 1.83 21.27
N GLU A 312 3.19 3.00 21.53
CA GLU A 312 2.62 4.26 21.05
C GLU A 312 2.76 4.42 19.51
N GLY A 313 3.84 3.89 18.93
CA GLY A 313 4.02 3.84 17.50
C GLY A 313 2.98 2.96 16.82
N ASP A 314 2.74 1.75 17.31
CA ASP A 314 1.70 0.86 16.81
C ASP A 314 0.30 1.46 16.97
N LEU A 315 0.03 2.12 18.09
CA LEU A 315 -1.24 2.84 18.30
C LEU A 315 -1.43 3.95 17.25
N LEU A 316 -0.38 4.70 16.91
CA LEU A 316 -0.43 5.70 15.84
C LEU A 316 -0.81 5.06 14.49
N TYR A 317 -0.15 3.96 14.13
CA TYR A 317 -0.43 3.23 12.88
C TYR A 317 -1.82 2.62 12.89
N TRP A 318 -2.25 2.07 14.01
CA TRP A 318 -3.61 1.54 14.17
C TRP A 318 -4.66 2.65 13.99
N LEU A 319 -4.51 3.79 14.67
CA LEU A 319 -5.40 4.95 14.55
C LEU A 319 -5.43 5.51 13.12
N SER A 320 -4.30 5.50 12.41
CA SER A 320 -4.23 5.95 11.01
C SER A 320 -5.14 5.14 10.09
N SER A 321 -5.33 3.86 10.38
CA SER A 321 -6.18 2.96 9.62
C SER A 321 -7.67 3.08 9.96
N ARG A 322 -8.02 3.75 11.09
CA ARG A 322 -9.39 3.87 11.58
C ARG A 322 -10.11 5.06 10.98
N ARG A 323 -11.41 4.87 10.84
CA ARG A 323 -12.34 5.89 10.36
C ARG A 323 -13.37 6.16 11.45
N GLY A 324 -14.18 7.16 11.29
CA GLY A 324 -15.18 7.54 12.26
C GLY A 324 -14.70 8.65 13.21
N GLU A 325 -15.67 9.39 13.72
CA GLU A 325 -15.46 10.60 14.52
C GLU A 325 -14.67 10.30 15.80
N VAL A 326 -15.03 9.25 16.52
CA VAL A 326 -14.39 8.86 17.80
C VAL A 326 -12.89 8.67 17.65
N TYR A 327 -12.46 7.91 16.63
CA TYR A 327 -11.04 7.65 16.40
C TYR A 327 -10.30 8.91 15.96
N ARG A 328 -10.87 9.69 15.04
CA ARG A 328 -10.23 10.88 14.49
C ARG A 328 -10.11 12.02 15.52
N GLU A 329 -11.13 12.21 16.35
CA GLU A 329 -11.08 13.21 17.43
C GLU A 329 -10.13 12.80 18.56
N GLY A 330 -9.99 11.50 18.87
CA GLY A 330 -9.02 11.00 19.86
C GLY A 330 -7.58 10.99 19.36
N THR A 331 -7.37 10.90 18.03
CA THR A 331 -6.02 10.84 17.45
C THR A 331 -5.24 12.13 17.63
N LEU A 332 -5.87 13.30 17.49
CA LEU A 332 -5.16 14.58 17.57
C LEU A 332 -4.52 14.83 18.93
N PRO A 333 -5.25 14.73 20.08
CA PRO A 333 -4.63 14.88 21.40
C PRO A 333 -3.65 13.75 21.74
N PHE A 334 -3.84 12.56 21.18
CA PHE A 334 -2.87 11.46 21.29
C PHE A 334 -1.53 11.84 20.62
N ILE A 335 -1.56 12.29 19.36
CA ILE A 335 -0.37 12.73 18.62
C ILE A 335 0.35 13.84 19.38
N ASP A 336 -0.38 14.85 19.84
CA ASP A 336 0.21 15.99 20.54
C ASP A 336 0.91 15.61 21.82
N ARG A 337 0.37 14.64 22.57
CA ARG A 337 0.90 14.26 23.87
C ARG A 337 1.98 13.18 23.80
N TYR A 338 1.74 12.11 23.06
CA TYR A 338 2.55 10.89 23.13
C TYR A 338 3.57 10.75 21.99
N ILE A 339 3.35 11.47 20.89
CA ILE A 339 4.30 11.46 19.77
C ILE A 339 5.07 12.78 19.72
N LEU A 340 4.43 13.89 19.36
CA LEU A 340 5.10 15.17 19.16
C LEU A 340 5.55 15.83 20.48
N GLY A 341 4.85 15.55 21.58
CA GLY A 341 5.20 16.03 22.92
C GLY A 341 6.30 15.23 23.59
N ALA A 342 6.53 13.99 23.19
CA ALA A 342 7.57 13.10 23.74
C ALA A 342 8.90 13.24 22.98
N THR A 343 9.45 14.45 22.94
CA THR A 343 10.61 14.82 22.11
C THR A 343 11.91 14.14 22.50
N ASP A 344 12.00 13.63 23.72
CA ASP A 344 13.14 12.88 24.27
C ASP A 344 13.09 11.38 23.94
N VAL A 345 11.98 10.90 23.41
CA VAL A 345 11.76 9.49 23.04
C VAL A 345 12.07 9.25 21.55
N TRP A 346 11.46 10.05 20.68
CA TRP A 346 11.51 9.87 19.23
C TRP A 346 12.73 10.56 18.60
N THR A 347 13.94 10.10 18.97
CA THR A 347 15.19 10.82 18.71
C THR A 347 16.01 10.27 17.53
N THR A 348 15.74 9.03 17.08
CA THR A 348 16.50 8.44 15.97
C THR A 348 16.01 8.93 14.60
N PRO A 349 16.84 8.91 13.56
CA PRO A 349 16.39 9.21 12.19
C PRO A 349 15.23 8.33 11.72
N ALA A 350 15.20 7.06 12.15
CA ALA A 350 14.11 6.14 11.87
C ALA A 350 12.80 6.58 12.56
N ASP A 351 12.86 6.95 13.83
CA ASP A 351 11.72 7.48 14.57
C ASP A 351 11.16 8.74 13.88
N THR A 352 12.06 9.67 13.49
CA THR A 352 11.66 10.91 12.81
C THR A 352 10.97 10.63 11.49
N SER A 353 11.51 9.74 10.65
CA SER A 353 10.96 9.48 9.32
C SER A 353 9.67 8.65 9.35
N ARG A 354 9.52 7.72 10.29
CA ARG A 354 8.41 6.77 10.32
C ARG A 354 7.28 7.21 11.24
N VAL A 355 7.60 7.75 12.40
CA VAL A 355 6.61 8.07 13.44
C VAL A 355 6.31 9.56 13.47
N VAL A 356 7.32 10.40 13.69
CA VAL A 356 7.14 11.85 13.86
C VAL A 356 6.62 12.52 12.59
N SER A 357 7.15 12.14 11.41
CA SER A 357 6.69 12.68 10.12
C SER A 357 5.24 12.26 9.82
N MET A 358 4.89 11.01 10.11
CA MET A 358 3.52 10.53 9.95
C MET A 358 2.57 11.23 10.90
N ALA A 359 2.92 11.35 12.17
CA ALA A 359 2.14 12.07 13.18
C ALA A 359 1.92 13.54 12.79
N SER A 360 2.97 14.22 12.32
CA SER A 360 2.91 15.61 11.87
C SER A 360 1.96 15.79 10.68
N MET A 361 2.04 14.89 9.69
CA MET A 361 1.14 14.90 8.54
C MET A 361 -0.32 14.62 8.95
N MET A 362 -0.53 13.64 9.84
CA MET A 362 -1.88 13.35 10.35
C MET A 362 -2.45 14.52 11.13
N LYS A 363 -1.64 15.17 11.98
CA LYS A 363 -2.04 16.38 12.71
C LYS A 363 -2.49 17.47 11.77
N GLU A 364 -1.70 17.80 10.75
CA GLU A 364 -2.06 18.81 9.75
C GLU A 364 -3.42 18.52 9.09
N LEU A 365 -3.69 17.27 8.75
CA LEU A 365 -4.97 16.86 8.16
C LEU A 365 -6.13 16.97 9.16
N LEU A 366 -5.93 16.49 10.40
CA LEU A 366 -6.94 16.50 11.45
C LEU A 366 -7.31 17.91 11.94
N GLU A 367 -6.38 18.86 11.85
CA GLU A 367 -6.63 20.28 12.19
C GLU A 367 -7.43 21.03 11.12
N ARG A 368 -7.63 20.43 9.92
CA ARG A 368 -8.45 21.03 8.87
C ARG A 368 -9.93 21.02 9.25
N THR A 369 -10.54 22.18 9.29
CA THR A 369 -11.98 22.38 9.58
C THR A 369 -12.47 21.57 10.79
N PRO A 370 -11.93 21.81 12.01
CA PRO A 370 -12.26 21.03 13.20
C PRO A 370 -13.69 21.30 13.70
N VAL A 371 -14.22 20.43 14.54
CA VAL A 371 -15.50 20.60 15.24
C VAL A 371 -15.50 21.94 15.99
N GLY A 372 -16.61 22.68 15.92
CA GLY A 372 -16.76 24.02 16.46
C GLY A 372 -16.25 25.16 15.55
N SER A 373 -15.44 24.86 14.54
CA SER A 373 -15.03 25.83 13.53
C SER A 373 -16.17 26.16 12.54
N ARG A 374 -15.96 27.15 11.69
CA ARG A 374 -16.93 27.45 10.63
C ARG A 374 -16.49 26.85 9.32
N VAL A 375 -17.39 26.14 8.65
CA VAL A 375 -17.20 25.71 7.26
C VAL A 375 -16.86 26.92 6.40
N PRO A 376 -15.80 26.88 5.59
CA PRO A 376 -15.42 27.98 4.72
C PRO A 376 -16.51 28.40 3.74
N ALA A 377 -16.53 29.69 3.37
CA ALA A 377 -17.50 30.22 2.41
C ALA A 377 -17.13 29.91 0.96
N LEU A 378 -16.85 28.63 0.70
CA LEU A 378 -16.48 28.11 -0.62
C LEU A 378 -17.72 27.74 -1.42
N LYS A 379 -17.57 27.77 -2.74
CA LYS A 379 -18.56 27.24 -3.69
C LYS A 379 -17.93 26.10 -4.45
N VAL A 380 -18.67 25.01 -4.60
CA VAL A 380 -18.20 23.81 -5.27
C VAL A 380 -19.29 23.25 -6.18
N HIS A 381 -18.88 22.56 -7.23
CA HIS A 381 -19.77 21.77 -8.07
C HIS A 381 -20.18 20.49 -7.31
N GLY A 382 -21.49 20.19 -7.37
CA GLY A 382 -22.03 19.03 -6.71
C GLY A 382 -23.52 18.85 -6.93
N GLU A 383 -24.11 17.89 -6.23
CA GLU A 383 -25.54 17.60 -6.25
C GLU A 383 -26.16 17.98 -4.89
N LEU A 384 -27.04 18.96 -4.89
CA LEU A 384 -27.78 19.36 -3.68
C LEU A 384 -29.08 18.58 -3.60
N LEU A 385 -29.18 17.71 -2.61
CA LEU A 385 -30.38 16.95 -2.25
C LEU A 385 -31.22 17.70 -1.24
N ARG A 386 -32.54 17.56 -1.35
CA ARG A 386 -33.52 18.14 -0.42
C ARG A 386 -34.88 17.48 -0.59
N LYS A 387 -35.75 17.61 0.41
CA LYS A 387 -37.13 17.12 0.31
C LYS A 387 -37.85 17.75 -0.89
N PRO A 388 -38.43 16.94 -1.80
CA PRO A 388 -39.19 17.48 -2.92
C PRO A 388 -40.44 18.20 -2.44
N CYS A 389 -40.86 19.26 -3.17
CA CYS A 389 -42.14 19.92 -2.98
C CYS A 389 -42.67 20.39 -4.34
N LEU A 390 -43.92 20.85 -4.38
CA LEU A 390 -44.64 21.24 -5.62
C LEU A 390 -43.82 22.14 -6.57
N LEU A 391 -42.90 22.96 -6.04
CA LEU A 391 -42.13 23.93 -6.82
C LEU A 391 -40.61 23.58 -6.87
N ARG A 392 -40.17 22.49 -6.24
CA ARG A 392 -38.73 22.18 -6.12
C ARG A 392 -38.46 20.70 -6.32
N LYS A 393 -37.50 20.38 -7.20
CA LYS A 393 -37.00 19.02 -7.44
C LYS A 393 -36.25 18.49 -6.21
N ALA A 394 -36.27 17.17 -6.01
CA ALA A 394 -35.52 16.48 -4.94
C ALA A 394 -34.02 16.69 -5.04
N SER A 395 -33.49 16.81 -6.24
CA SER A 395 -32.08 16.94 -6.52
C SER A 395 -31.84 18.06 -7.54
N ARG A 396 -30.69 18.74 -7.40
CA ARG A 396 -30.20 19.73 -8.35
C ARG A 396 -28.66 19.69 -8.42
N THR A 397 -28.15 19.53 -9.62
CA THR A 397 -26.71 19.64 -9.90
C THR A 397 -26.33 21.07 -10.26
N GLY A 398 -25.16 21.52 -9.83
CA GLY A 398 -24.62 22.84 -10.10
C GLY A 398 -23.63 23.30 -9.03
N THR A 399 -23.28 24.59 -9.05
CA THR A 399 -22.37 25.19 -8.06
C THR A 399 -23.14 25.67 -6.83
N PHE A 400 -22.76 25.18 -5.66
CA PHE A 400 -23.37 25.52 -4.39
C PHE A 400 -22.32 26.00 -3.37
N SER A 401 -22.74 26.93 -2.49
CA SER A 401 -21.94 27.24 -1.31
C SER A 401 -22.03 26.06 -0.33
N LEU A 402 -20.90 25.67 0.23
CA LEU A 402 -20.83 24.62 1.25
C LEU A 402 -21.80 24.89 2.40
N ARG A 403 -21.88 26.14 2.87
CA ARG A 403 -22.80 26.59 3.97
C ARG A 403 -24.28 26.50 3.64
N LYS A 404 -24.68 26.03 2.47
CA LYS A 404 -26.10 25.86 2.11
C LYS A 404 -26.66 24.48 2.44
N ALA A 405 -25.83 23.57 2.85
CA ALA A 405 -26.21 22.21 3.23
C ALA A 405 -26.20 22.05 4.76
N ASP A 406 -26.93 21.09 5.25
CA ASP A 406 -26.87 20.63 6.64
C ASP A 406 -25.87 19.48 6.78
N TYR A 407 -25.62 18.77 5.67
CA TYR A 407 -24.59 17.74 5.55
C TYR A 407 -23.79 17.95 4.27
N LEU A 408 -22.46 17.81 4.36
CA LEU A 408 -21.54 17.72 3.24
C LEU A 408 -21.05 16.28 3.14
N VAL A 409 -21.13 15.70 1.95
CA VAL A 409 -20.70 14.34 1.68
C VAL A 409 -19.71 14.35 0.51
N PHE A 410 -18.46 14.07 0.80
CA PHE A 410 -17.43 13.91 -0.22
C PHE A 410 -17.23 12.41 -0.49
N TYR A 411 -17.25 12.00 -1.75
CA TYR A 411 -17.21 10.59 -2.14
C TYR A 411 -16.49 10.38 -3.46
N THR A 412 -16.16 9.11 -3.77
CA THR A 412 -15.64 8.66 -5.07
C THR A 412 -16.56 7.63 -5.68
N GLN A 413 -16.52 7.52 -7.01
CA GLN A 413 -17.21 6.46 -7.74
C GLN A 413 -16.44 5.14 -7.58
N GLY A 414 -17.15 4.01 -7.53
CA GLY A 414 -16.51 2.69 -7.40
C GLY A 414 -16.19 2.24 -5.97
N CYS A 415 -16.38 3.10 -4.98
CA CYS A 415 -16.22 2.76 -3.57
C CYS A 415 -17.52 2.17 -3.00
N SER A 416 -17.51 0.93 -2.52
CA SER A 416 -18.69 0.26 -1.94
C SER A 416 -19.28 1.02 -0.75
N ARG A 417 -18.45 1.49 0.18
CA ARG A 417 -18.86 2.30 1.33
C ARG A 417 -19.49 3.62 0.91
N CYS A 418 -18.97 4.24 -0.15
CA CYS A 418 -19.55 5.47 -0.67
C CYS A 418 -20.98 5.25 -1.16
N GLN A 419 -21.29 4.09 -1.74
CA GLN A 419 -22.66 3.78 -2.18
C GLN A 419 -23.63 3.68 -1.01
N ASP A 420 -23.22 3.11 0.13
CA ASP A 420 -24.05 3.02 1.32
C ASP A 420 -24.28 4.40 1.94
N VAL A 421 -23.25 5.22 2.05
CA VAL A 421 -23.38 6.61 2.50
C VAL A 421 -24.26 7.44 1.57
N LEU A 422 -24.19 7.23 0.24
CA LEU A 422 -25.07 7.93 -0.70
C LEU A 422 -26.56 7.53 -0.54
N LYS A 423 -26.85 6.26 -0.18
CA LYS A 423 -28.22 5.82 0.16
C LYS A 423 -28.71 6.51 1.43
N ALA A 424 -27.89 6.54 2.49
CA ALA A 424 -28.22 7.19 3.74
C ALA A 424 -28.39 8.72 3.57
N ALA A 425 -27.54 9.35 2.76
CA ALA A 425 -27.62 10.77 2.43
C ALA A 425 -28.96 11.13 1.75
N ARG A 426 -29.46 10.28 0.84
CA ARG A 426 -30.78 10.45 0.22
C ARG A 426 -31.91 10.33 1.25
N ALA A 427 -31.83 9.38 2.17
CA ALA A 427 -32.80 9.22 3.25
C ALA A 427 -32.83 10.44 4.17
N LEU A 428 -31.67 11.03 4.51
CA LEU A 428 -31.57 12.29 5.26
C LEU A 428 -32.26 13.45 4.54
N ALA A 429 -32.10 13.55 3.21
CA ALA A 429 -32.73 14.57 2.40
C ALA A 429 -34.26 14.43 2.38
N ASP A 430 -34.80 13.24 2.31
CA ASP A 430 -36.22 12.94 2.44
C ASP A 430 -36.78 13.34 3.83
N GLY A 431 -35.96 13.24 4.86
CA GLY A 431 -36.25 13.67 6.23
C GLY A 431 -36.21 15.18 6.50
N ARG A 432 -35.97 16.04 5.49
CA ARG A 432 -35.90 17.52 5.47
C ARG A 432 -34.49 18.12 5.61
N SER A 433 -33.44 17.34 5.75
CA SER A 433 -32.06 17.86 5.71
C SER A 433 -31.67 18.23 4.29
N ARG A 434 -30.78 19.21 4.14
CA ARG A 434 -30.16 19.56 2.86
C ARG A 434 -28.79 18.87 2.84
N VAL A 435 -28.57 18.02 1.85
CA VAL A 435 -27.32 17.28 1.70
C VAL A 435 -26.64 17.71 0.41
N LEU A 436 -25.39 18.16 0.49
CA LEU A 436 -24.56 18.44 -0.67
C LEU A 436 -23.63 17.27 -0.90
N LEU A 437 -23.82 16.59 -2.02
CA LEU A 437 -22.97 15.51 -2.49
C LEU A 437 -21.90 16.09 -3.40
N VAL A 438 -20.64 15.77 -3.14
CA VAL A 438 -19.49 16.20 -3.93
C VAL A 438 -18.74 14.97 -4.40
N ASP A 439 -18.84 14.69 -5.70
CA ASP A 439 -18.10 13.63 -6.38
C ASP A 439 -16.67 14.11 -6.62
N MET A 440 -15.71 13.55 -5.89
CA MET A 440 -14.32 13.99 -5.97
C MET A 440 -13.66 13.56 -7.28
N ASP A 441 -14.06 12.45 -7.88
CA ASP A 441 -13.52 12.00 -9.17
C ASP A 441 -13.96 12.96 -10.29
N ALA A 442 -15.25 13.28 -10.35
CA ALA A 442 -15.78 14.24 -11.31
C ALA A 442 -15.21 15.66 -11.08
N LEU A 443 -15.07 16.07 -9.80
CA LEU A 443 -14.54 17.38 -9.47
C LEU A 443 -13.06 17.51 -9.87
N LEU A 444 -12.25 16.48 -9.66
CA LEU A 444 -10.84 16.47 -10.07
C LEU A 444 -10.69 16.52 -11.60
N ALA A 445 -11.60 15.87 -12.33
CA ALA A 445 -11.58 15.86 -13.79
C ALA A 445 -12.03 17.21 -14.41
N ASP A 446 -13.14 17.78 -13.91
CA ASP A 446 -13.81 18.93 -14.54
C ASP A 446 -13.47 20.27 -13.88
N HIS A 447 -13.13 20.27 -12.60
CA HIS A 447 -12.90 21.47 -11.76
C HIS A 447 -11.71 21.30 -10.81
N PRO A 448 -10.49 21.07 -11.32
CA PRO A 448 -9.32 20.72 -10.51
C PRO A 448 -8.94 21.78 -9.45
N ASP A 449 -9.19 23.06 -9.73
CA ASP A 449 -8.92 24.14 -8.76
C ASP A 449 -9.88 24.07 -7.55
N GLU A 450 -11.16 23.75 -7.78
CA GLU A 450 -12.13 23.55 -6.69
C GLU A 450 -11.75 22.30 -5.86
N ALA A 451 -11.36 21.20 -6.53
CA ALA A 451 -10.92 19.99 -5.88
C ALA A 451 -9.68 20.23 -4.99
N ARG A 452 -8.68 20.94 -5.51
CA ARG A 452 -7.48 21.32 -4.75
C ARG A 452 -7.82 22.12 -3.50
N LEU A 453 -8.69 23.11 -3.65
CA LEU A 453 -9.12 23.95 -2.54
C LEU A 453 -9.86 23.15 -1.45
N LEU A 454 -10.63 22.14 -1.83
CA LEU A 454 -11.27 21.22 -0.87
C LEU A 454 -10.27 20.34 -0.16
N LEU A 455 -9.28 19.78 -0.89
CA LEU A 455 -8.20 19.00 -0.31
C LEU A 455 -7.35 19.80 0.69
N ASP A 456 -7.15 21.09 0.45
CA ASP A 456 -6.44 21.98 1.38
C ASP A 456 -7.31 22.39 2.59
N THR A 457 -8.64 22.25 2.47
CA THR A 457 -9.60 22.73 3.49
C THR A 457 -10.05 21.63 4.43
N PHE A 458 -10.25 20.42 3.94
CA PHE A 458 -10.79 19.29 4.69
C PHE A 458 -9.80 18.12 4.73
N ASP A 459 -9.92 17.28 5.75
CA ASP A 459 -9.23 15.99 5.75
C ASP A 459 -9.98 14.99 4.84
N LEU A 460 -9.63 14.99 3.57
CA LEU A 460 -10.15 14.06 2.57
C LEU A 460 -9.20 12.87 2.33
N SER A 461 -8.34 12.55 3.29
CA SER A 461 -7.41 11.41 3.21
C SER A 461 -8.14 10.06 3.14
N ALA A 462 -9.39 10.02 3.60
CA ALA A 462 -10.25 8.84 3.53
C ALA A 462 -11.67 9.22 3.10
N LEU A 463 -12.15 8.62 2.01
CA LEU A 463 -13.51 8.79 1.52
C LEU A 463 -14.35 7.52 1.77
N PRO A 464 -15.67 7.63 2.00
CA PRO A 464 -16.44 8.86 2.08
C PRO A 464 -16.11 9.69 3.32
N PHE A 465 -16.12 11.02 3.18
CA PHE A 465 -16.02 11.95 4.30
C PHE A 465 -17.36 12.69 4.46
N VAL A 466 -17.92 12.64 5.67
CA VAL A 466 -19.21 13.27 5.98
C VAL A 466 -19.05 14.26 7.11
N LEU A 467 -19.54 15.48 6.88
CA LEU A 467 -19.54 16.57 7.85
C LEU A 467 -20.97 17.08 8.04
N GLN A 468 -21.35 17.29 9.30
CA GLN A 468 -22.62 17.92 9.66
C GLN A 468 -22.41 19.38 10.06
N GLU A 469 -23.20 20.27 9.46
CA GLU A 469 -23.25 21.68 9.80
C GLU A 469 -24.44 22.01 10.70
N GLY A 470 -24.17 22.84 11.68
CA GLY A 470 -25.21 23.47 12.50
C GLY A 470 -25.58 24.88 12.02
N ARG A 471 -26.25 25.62 12.89
CA ARG A 471 -26.63 27.00 12.60
C ARG A 471 -25.39 27.85 12.32
N ARG A 472 -25.48 28.74 11.31
CA ARG A 472 -24.40 29.63 10.87
C ARG A 472 -23.17 28.97 10.29
N GLY A 473 -23.29 27.70 9.86
CA GLY A 473 -22.20 26.92 9.24
C GLY A 473 -21.12 26.46 10.23
N VAL A 474 -21.48 26.25 11.48
CA VAL A 474 -20.57 25.69 12.49
C VAL A 474 -20.50 24.16 12.30
N VAL A 475 -19.33 23.59 12.26
CA VAL A 475 -19.11 22.14 12.21
C VAL A 475 -19.57 21.54 13.53
N LEU A 476 -20.56 20.66 13.47
CA LEU A 476 -21.07 19.92 14.62
C LEU A 476 -20.37 18.58 14.76
N HIS A 477 -20.25 17.87 13.64
CA HIS A 477 -19.64 16.54 13.54
C HIS A 477 -18.88 16.41 12.24
N ARG A 478 -17.82 15.61 12.24
CA ARG A 478 -17.06 15.22 11.06
C ARG A 478 -16.73 13.73 11.10
N TYR A 479 -16.40 13.13 9.97
CA TYR A 479 -16.18 11.68 9.82
C TYR A 479 -17.39 10.83 10.25
N LEU A 480 -18.60 11.38 10.09
CA LEU A 480 -19.83 10.67 10.43
C LEU A 480 -19.98 9.40 9.60
N GLU A 481 -20.35 8.33 10.25
CA GLU A 481 -20.84 7.10 9.61
C GLU A 481 -22.35 7.20 9.50
N LEU A 482 -22.87 7.26 8.24
CA LEU A 482 -24.28 7.40 7.94
C LEU A 482 -24.94 6.04 7.66
#